data_d51afe3d3275bc48b6672e194d2f2f0e
#
_entry.id   d51afe3d3275bc48b6672e194d2f2f0e
#
_cell.length_a   1.000
_cell.length_b   1.000
_cell.length_c   1.000
_cell.angle_alpha   90.00
_cell.angle_beta   90.00
_cell.angle_gamma   90.00
#
_symmetry.space_group_name_H-M   'P 1'
#
loop_
_entity.id
_entity.type
_entity.pdbx_description
1 polymer ?
#
loop_
_entity_poly.entity_id
_entity_poly.type
_entity_poly.pdbx_seq_one_letter_code
_entity_poly.pdbx_strand_id
1 'polypeptide(L)'
;MAEKTSQGAELFNMVKKKRISIPKIKIPGGGKFKYLVIAAAIVVFAYNLLFVYVEPNEFGIKVVRLGMNRGVQKEVHTAGLNLVIPGMQQMYRLPRDVQVLELTDYPRTAADLARKDRVAHIQTSDGFFVDVDVSILYRIEDPYLVFTKIGPGSLFEDNGIIPKAEPALKETLGKLTTEDFYNSFLRVKKAQEARDLLNAELNNKGIRVEHVLVRYFRYSPEIQKNIEEKKLQDQLVFTNRAAARAATEEAQLKKIVQEGRVVVDVEMEQGRAYVTRKIAEKDLYVRSKNAEADLLVKLAEAEKVRLKNDALKGVGSERMVGLKMADVYKGLDLIVLPSDGVAGVNPLDLDNALKLFDVRKGGAQ
;
A
#
# COMPACT_ATOMS: atom_id res chain seq x y z
N MET A 1 50.40 -29.36 21.52
CA MET A 1 49.19 -29.51 22.37
C MET A 1 49.41 -29.19 23.85
N ALA A 2 50.48 -28.52 24.21
CA ALA A 2 50.86 -28.25 25.62
C ALA A 2 50.74 -26.77 26.06
N GLU A 3 50.35 -25.87 25.18
CA GLU A 3 50.36 -24.41 25.47
C GLU A 3 49.00 -23.82 25.89
N LYS A 4 47.89 -24.59 25.73
CA LYS A 4 46.53 -24.15 26.14
C LYS A 4 46.15 -24.46 27.58
N THR A 5 46.95 -25.24 28.31
CA THR A 5 46.67 -25.64 29.69
C THR A 5 47.26 -24.66 30.72
N SER A 6 48.23 -23.82 30.33
CA SER A 6 48.89 -22.86 31.23
C SER A 6 48.02 -21.60 31.47
N GLN A 7 47.28 -21.10 30.48
CA GLN A 7 46.49 -19.88 30.64
C GLN A 7 45.21 -20.06 31.50
N GLY A 8 44.66 -21.26 31.54
CA GLY A 8 43.52 -21.58 32.40
C GLY A 8 43.81 -21.59 33.87
N ALA A 9 45.05 -22.00 34.25
CA ALA A 9 45.49 -22.07 35.61
C ALA A 9 45.85 -20.67 36.21
N GLU A 10 46.33 -19.76 35.38
CA GLU A 10 46.62 -18.38 35.81
C GLU A 10 45.32 -17.55 36.01
N LEU A 11 44.30 -17.71 35.19
CA LEU A 11 42.99 -17.07 35.35
C LEU A 11 42.27 -17.57 36.61
N PHE A 12 42.40 -18.87 36.95
CA PHE A 12 41.77 -19.42 38.15
C PHE A 12 42.45 -18.93 39.45
N ASN A 13 43.77 -18.66 39.40
CA ASN A 13 44.50 -18.11 40.54
C ASN A 13 44.31 -16.60 40.73
N MET A 14 43.99 -15.84 39.67
CA MET A 14 43.62 -14.41 39.77
C MET A 14 42.26 -14.18 40.42
N VAL A 15 41.29 -15.07 40.18
CA VAL A 15 39.95 -14.96 40.80
C VAL A 15 40.01 -15.28 42.31
N LYS A 16 40.94 -16.14 42.74
CA LYS A 16 41.05 -16.57 44.14
C LYS A 16 41.72 -15.55 45.07
N LYS A 17 42.33 -14.47 44.54
CA LYS A 17 43.09 -13.49 45.32
C LYS A 17 42.39 -12.15 45.56
N LYS A 18 41.17 -11.96 45.03
CA LYS A 18 40.38 -10.79 45.38
C LYS A 18 39.52 -11.09 46.62
N ARG A 19 40.17 -11.26 47.77
CA ARG A 19 39.47 -11.13 49.05
C ARG A 19 38.91 -9.72 49.08
N ILE A 20 37.60 -9.58 48.89
CA ILE A 20 36.85 -8.35 49.14
C ILE A 20 37.12 -8.05 50.62
N SER A 21 38.05 -7.13 50.91
CA SER A 21 38.21 -6.61 52.24
C SER A 21 36.98 -5.78 52.56
N ILE A 22 36.04 -6.42 53.26
CA ILE A 22 34.91 -5.70 53.84
C ILE A 22 35.53 -4.64 54.74
N PRO A 23 35.31 -3.33 54.52
CA PRO A 23 35.89 -2.30 55.38
C PRO A 23 35.38 -2.58 56.79
N LYS A 24 36.29 -2.83 57.69
CA LYS A 24 35.98 -2.92 59.12
C LYS A 24 35.49 -1.55 59.54
N ILE A 25 34.17 -1.34 59.51
CA ILE A 25 33.53 -0.15 60.08
C ILE A 25 33.91 -0.15 61.56
N LYS A 26 34.85 0.70 61.92
CA LYS A 26 35.15 0.96 63.33
C LYS A 26 34.01 1.73 63.93
N ILE A 27 33.06 1.01 64.54
CA ILE A 27 31.96 1.59 65.28
C ILE A 27 32.52 2.31 66.48
N PRO A 28 32.37 3.65 66.61
CA PRO A 28 32.90 4.38 67.74
C PRO A 28 32.35 3.81 69.06
N GLY A 29 33.28 3.46 69.98
CA GLY A 29 32.99 2.64 71.15
C GLY A 29 32.23 3.34 72.27
N GLY A 30 30.96 3.35 72.23
CA GLY A 30 30.08 3.51 73.37
C GLY A 30 29.11 2.36 73.41
N GLY A 31 29.04 1.58 74.53
CA GLY A 31 28.16 0.43 74.65
C GLY A 31 26.72 0.73 74.25
N LYS A 32 26.22 1.93 74.48
CA LYS A 32 24.90 2.41 74.13
C LYS A 32 24.70 2.55 72.62
N PHE A 33 25.74 2.90 71.80
CA PHE A 33 25.66 3.02 70.35
C PHE A 33 25.48 1.64 69.65
N LYS A 34 26.13 0.59 70.19
CA LYS A 34 25.89 -0.78 69.65
C LYS A 34 24.45 -1.23 69.83
N TYR A 35 23.85 -0.95 70.98
CA TYR A 35 22.43 -1.27 71.25
C TYR A 35 21.48 -0.47 70.33
N LEU A 36 21.83 0.78 70.01
CA LEU A 36 21.05 1.61 69.07
C LEU A 36 21.12 1.05 67.65
N VAL A 37 22.31 0.63 67.17
CA VAL A 37 22.49 -0.01 65.86
C VAL A 37 21.74 -1.34 65.79
N ILE A 38 21.81 -2.15 66.83
CA ILE A 38 21.04 -3.42 66.92
C ILE A 38 19.53 -3.16 66.96
N ALA A 39 19.09 -2.17 67.72
CA ALA A 39 17.65 -1.79 67.74
C ALA A 39 17.17 -1.28 66.38
N ALA A 40 17.96 -0.45 65.68
CA ALA A 40 17.67 0.01 64.33
C ALA A 40 17.61 -1.16 63.32
N ALA A 41 18.57 -2.11 63.41
CA ALA A 41 18.53 -3.33 62.58
C ALA A 41 17.31 -4.19 62.83
N ILE A 42 16.89 -4.34 64.10
CA ILE A 42 15.66 -5.06 64.46
C ILE A 42 14.43 -4.35 63.90
N VAL A 43 14.35 -3.02 63.96
CA VAL A 43 13.24 -2.22 63.40
C VAL A 43 13.15 -2.40 61.90
N VAL A 44 14.27 -2.29 61.16
CA VAL A 44 14.33 -2.51 59.72
C VAL A 44 13.93 -3.96 59.38
N PHE A 45 14.41 -4.93 60.14
CA PHE A 45 14.02 -6.33 59.95
C PHE A 45 12.55 -6.55 60.20
N ALA A 46 12.01 -6.01 61.29
CA ALA A 46 10.59 -6.06 61.61
C ALA A 46 9.73 -5.37 60.57
N TYR A 47 10.20 -4.22 60.05
CA TYR A 47 9.51 -3.52 58.95
C TYR A 47 9.43 -4.39 57.71
N ASN A 48 10.52 -4.98 57.24
CA ASN A 48 10.53 -5.87 56.07
C ASN A 48 9.70 -7.17 56.29
N LEU A 49 9.61 -7.62 57.54
CA LEU A 49 8.88 -8.85 57.88
C LEU A 49 7.38 -8.63 58.00
N LEU A 50 6.93 -7.48 58.52
CA LEU A 50 5.55 -7.18 58.86
C LEU A 50 4.83 -6.42 57.76
N PHE A 51 5.51 -5.69 56.87
CA PHE A 51 4.90 -4.88 55.85
C PHE A 51 5.11 -5.48 54.45
N VAL A 52 4.02 -5.69 53.76
CA VAL A 52 4.00 -6.10 52.35
C VAL A 52 3.52 -4.92 51.51
N TYR A 53 4.31 -4.50 50.55
CA TYR A 53 3.95 -3.47 49.62
C TYR A 53 3.16 -4.08 48.44
N VAL A 54 1.97 -3.57 48.17
CA VAL A 54 1.13 -3.90 47.04
C VAL A 54 1.30 -2.78 45.99
N GLU A 55 1.69 -3.13 44.78
CA GLU A 55 1.89 -2.17 43.70
C GLU A 55 0.56 -1.55 43.20
N PRO A 56 0.56 -0.36 42.57
CA PRO A 56 -0.64 0.28 42.03
C PRO A 56 -1.40 -0.55 41.00
N ASN A 57 -0.68 -1.43 40.29
CA ASN A 57 -1.19 -2.35 39.27
C ASN A 57 -1.57 -3.73 39.80
N GLU A 58 -1.58 -3.92 41.14
CA GLU A 58 -1.91 -5.17 41.77
C GLU A 58 -3.09 -5.03 42.76
N PHE A 59 -3.79 -6.12 42.97
CA PHE A 59 -4.73 -6.33 44.08
C PHE A 59 -4.08 -7.21 45.15
N GLY A 60 -4.14 -6.81 46.38
CA GLY A 60 -3.73 -7.62 47.53
C GLY A 60 -4.90 -8.36 48.16
N ILE A 61 -4.81 -9.68 48.25
CA ILE A 61 -5.78 -10.52 49.00
C ILE A 61 -5.08 -11.08 50.21
N LYS A 62 -5.66 -10.80 51.38
CA LYS A 62 -5.16 -11.29 52.67
C LYS A 62 -5.87 -12.60 53.03
N VAL A 63 -5.08 -13.64 53.30
CA VAL A 63 -5.50 -14.93 53.79
C VAL A 63 -5.07 -15.09 55.22
N VAL A 64 -6.00 -15.25 56.13
CA VAL A 64 -5.75 -15.48 57.55
C VAL A 64 -5.71 -16.99 57.83
N ARG A 65 -4.53 -17.50 58.20
CA ARG A 65 -4.34 -18.93 58.52
C ARG A 65 -4.67 -19.26 59.96
N LEU A 66 -4.37 -18.34 60.89
CA LEU A 66 -4.60 -18.52 62.32
C LEU A 66 -5.31 -17.30 62.91
N GLY A 67 -6.34 -17.49 63.72
CA GLY A 67 -7.08 -16.41 64.35
C GLY A 67 -8.60 -16.59 64.31
N MET A 68 -9.36 -15.62 64.84
CA MET A 68 -10.84 -15.67 64.89
C MET A 68 -11.47 -15.53 63.49
N ASN A 69 -10.86 -14.81 62.56
CA ASN A 69 -11.39 -14.60 61.20
C ASN A 69 -10.54 -15.40 60.17
N ARG A 70 -10.55 -16.74 60.29
CA ARG A 70 -9.84 -17.63 59.38
C ARG A 70 -10.44 -17.61 57.99
N GLY A 71 -9.60 -17.64 56.98
CA GLY A 71 -10.01 -17.74 55.57
C GLY A 71 -9.58 -16.54 54.74
N VAL A 72 -10.10 -16.47 53.53
CA VAL A 72 -9.87 -15.38 52.58
C VAL A 72 -10.68 -14.16 52.98
N GLN A 73 -10.05 -13.02 53.17
CA GLN A 73 -10.77 -11.79 53.46
C GLN A 73 -11.40 -11.22 52.21
N LYS A 74 -12.68 -10.76 52.32
CA LYS A 74 -13.38 -10.12 51.22
C LYS A 74 -12.82 -8.73 50.88
N GLU A 75 -12.15 -8.13 51.87
CA GLU A 75 -11.56 -6.81 51.70
C GLU A 75 -10.33 -6.90 50.77
N VAL A 76 -10.42 -6.21 49.65
CA VAL A 76 -9.34 -6.11 48.66
C VAL A 76 -8.43 -4.97 49.05
N HIS A 77 -7.18 -5.28 49.33
CA HIS A 77 -6.16 -4.27 49.62
C HIS A 77 -5.65 -3.68 48.31
N THR A 78 -5.77 -2.35 48.19
CA THR A 78 -5.21 -1.57 47.08
C THR A 78 -3.75 -1.19 47.32
N ALA A 79 -3.17 -0.46 46.41
CA ALA A 79 -1.78 -0.02 46.49
C ALA A 79 -1.37 0.59 47.82
N GLY A 80 -0.22 0.21 48.32
CA GLY A 80 0.36 0.74 49.55
C GLY A 80 0.96 -0.32 50.46
N LEU A 81 1.39 0.14 51.65
CA LEU A 81 1.94 -0.72 52.70
C LEU A 81 0.83 -1.35 53.51
N ASN A 82 0.81 -2.67 53.49
CA ASN A 82 -0.16 -3.46 54.27
C ASN A 82 0.52 -4.25 55.32
N LEU A 83 -0.06 -4.23 56.53
CA LEU A 83 0.44 -5.01 57.66
C LEU A 83 0.01 -6.47 57.55
N VAL A 84 0.99 -7.37 57.51
CA VAL A 84 0.80 -8.82 57.40
C VAL A 84 1.63 -9.49 58.46
N ILE A 85 1.01 -10.22 59.38
CA ILE A 85 1.72 -10.93 60.45
C ILE A 85 2.18 -12.28 59.90
N PRO A 86 3.51 -12.49 59.76
CA PRO A 86 4.07 -13.71 59.22
C PRO A 86 3.70 -14.92 60.09
N GLY A 87 3.39 -16.04 59.45
CA GLY A 87 2.89 -17.25 60.09
C GLY A 87 1.37 -17.30 60.38
N MET A 88 0.73 -16.13 60.60
CA MET A 88 -0.71 -16.05 60.86
C MET A 88 -1.47 -15.55 59.59
N GLN A 89 -0.85 -14.70 58.80
CA GLN A 89 -1.44 -14.06 57.63
C GLN A 89 -0.52 -14.21 56.44
N GLN A 90 -1.11 -14.28 55.25
CA GLN A 90 -0.40 -14.29 53.98
C GLN A 90 -1.09 -13.35 52.98
N MET A 91 -0.29 -12.54 52.28
CA MET A 91 -0.78 -11.67 51.22
C MET A 91 -0.49 -12.31 49.87
N TYR A 92 -1.53 -12.45 49.04
CA TYR A 92 -1.39 -12.83 47.63
C TYR A 92 -1.67 -11.63 46.77
N ARG A 93 -0.87 -11.49 45.69
CA ARG A 93 -1.01 -10.40 44.75
C ARG A 93 -1.59 -10.93 43.44
N LEU A 94 -2.56 -10.23 42.88
CA LEU A 94 -3.18 -10.52 41.60
C LEU A 94 -3.07 -9.27 40.69
N PRO A 95 -2.83 -9.42 39.40
CA PRO A 95 -2.72 -8.27 38.48
C PRO A 95 -4.07 -7.57 38.36
N ARG A 96 -4.03 -6.25 38.36
CA ARG A 96 -5.18 -5.37 38.12
C ARG A 96 -5.27 -4.94 36.65
N ASP A 97 -4.13 -4.88 35.99
CA ASP A 97 -3.99 -4.48 34.59
C ASP A 97 -4.57 -5.54 33.65
N VAL A 98 -4.81 -5.12 32.43
CA VAL A 98 -5.17 -6.05 31.35
C VAL A 98 -3.99 -6.99 31.10
N GLN A 99 -4.27 -8.28 31.22
CA GLN A 99 -3.32 -9.35 30.97
C GLN A 99 -3.58 -9.96 29.60
N VAL A 100 -2.56 -10.54 28.99
CA VAL A 100 -2.62 -11.18 27.69
C VAL A 100 -2.24 -12.64 27.82
N LEU A 101 -3.19 -13.53 27.50
CA LEU A 101 -2.94 -14.95 27.31
C LEU A 101 -2.82 -15.22 25.81
N GLU A 102 -1.68 -15.75 25.39
CA GLU A 102 -1.43 -16.13 24.00
C GLU A 102 -1.50 -17.65 23.84
N LEU A 103 -2.40 -18.10 22.98
CA LEU A 103 -2.47 -19.48 22.52
C LEU A 103 -1.68 -19.57 21.22
N THR A 104 -0.41 -19.96 21.29
CA THR A 104 0.52 -19.89 20.14
C THR A 104 1.60 -20.96 20.25
N ASP A 105 2.06 -21.45 19.07
CA ASP A 105 3.22 -22.36 18.97
C ASP A 105 4.56 -21.60 18.92
N TYR A 106 4.52 -20.27 18.83
CA TYR A 106 5.76 -19.50 18.76
C TYR A 106 6.51 -19.57 20.10
N PRO A 107 7.82 -19.85 20.06
CA PRO A 107 8.62 -19.98 21.26
C PRO A 107 8.61 -18.68 22.09
N ARG A 108 8.61 -18.83 23.40
CA ARG A 108 8.67 -17.69 24.33
C ARG A 108 10.01 -16.99 24.24
N THR A 109 10.00 -15.69 23.99
CA THR A 109 11.18 -14.83 24.04
C THR A 109 11.30 -14.22 25.44
N ALA A 110 12.52 -13.94 25.90
CA ALA A 110 12.76 -13.38 27.23
C ALA A 110 12.08 -12.01 27.48
N ALA A 111 11.72 -11.31 26.41
CA ALA A 111 11.01 -10.02 26.45
C ALA A 111 9.46 -10.16 26.47
N ASP A 112 8.92 -11.37 26.33
CA ASP A 112 7.47 -11.58 26.31
C ASP A 112 6.89 -11.55 27.72
N LEU A 113 6.06 -10.55 27.98
CA LEU A 113 5.29 -10.41 29.23
C LEU A 113 4.02 -11.26 29.24
N ALA A 114 3.54 -11.64 28.06
CA ALA A 114 2.33 -12.45 27.92
C ALA A 114 2.54 -13.90 28.32
N ARG A 115 1.51 -14.50 28.96
CA ARG A 115 1.48 -15.94 29.19
C ARG A 115 1.23 -16.65 27.87
N LYS A 116 2.03 -17.66 27.54
CA LYS A 116 1.89 -18.48 26.33
C LYS A 116 1.46 -19.90 26.67
N ASP A 117 0.52 -20.41 25.91
CA ASP A 117 0.09 -21.79 25.93
C ASP A 117 0.01 -22.32 24.49
N ARG A 118 -0.32 -23.59 24.33
CA ARG A 118 -0.40 -24.24 23.01
C ARG A 118 -1.38 -23.54 22.10
N VAL A 119 -1.11 -23.57 20.80
CA VAL A 119 -2.02 -23.08 19.77
C VAL A 119 -3.38 -23.77 19.85
N ALA A 120 -4.45 -23.05 19.56
CA ALA A 120 -5.79 -23.62 19.54
C ALA A 120 -5.97 -24.48 18.27
N HIS A 121 -6.11 -25.80 18.48
CA HIS A 121 -6.40 -26.76 17.41
C HIS A 121 -7.90 -26.89 17.21
N ILE A 122 -8.42 -26.34 16.12
CA ILE A 122 -9.86 -26.20 15.88
C ILE A 122 -10.26 -26.99 14.64
N GLN A 123 -11.35 -27.76 14.72
CA GLN A 123 -11.96 -28.39 13.57
C GLN A 123 -13.00 -27.42 12.98
N THR A 124 -12.87 -27.15 11.67
CA THR A 124 -13.80 -26.32 10.90
C THR A 124 -15.10 -27.07 10.59
N SER A 125 -16.15 -26.36 10.20
CA SER A 125 -17.47 -26.95 9.89
C SER A 125 -17.43 -27.92 8.68
N ASP A 126 -16.44 -27.77 7.80
CA ASP A 126 -16.18 -28.64 6.67
C ASP A 126 -15.23 -29.81 7.00
N GLY A 127 -14.90 -30.00 8.28
CA GLY A 127 -14.18 -31.17 8.81
C GLY A 127 -12.65 -31.07 8.80
N PHE A 128 -12.07 -29.97 8.38
CA PHE A 128 -10.63 -29.77 8.36
C PHE A 128 -10.12 -29.21 9.69
N PHE A 129 -8.86 -29.46 10.00
CA PHE A 129 -8.21 -28.91 11.18
C PHE A 129 -7.41 -27.66 10.82
N VAL A 130 -7.52 -26.67 11.68
CA VAL A 130 -6.79 -25.41 11.61
C VAL A 130 -6.14 -25.07 12.94
N ASP A 131 -4.87 -24.75 12.94
CA ASP A 131 -4.16 -24.22 14.09
C ASP A 131 -4.35 -22.70 14.10
N VAL A 132 -4.97 -22.21 15.16
CA VAL A 132 -5.32 -20.80 15.29
C VAL A 132 -4.55 -20.16 16.43
N ASP A 133 -3.76 -19.16 16.10
CA ASP A 133 -3.05 -18.33 17.05
C ASP A 133 -3.99 -17.23 17.57
N VAL A 134 -4.25 -17.24 18.87
CA VAL A 134 -5.23 -16.36 19.50
C VAL A 134 -4.61 -15.65 20.70
N SER A 135 -4.85 -14.35 20.81
CA SER A 135 -4.57 -13.59 22.02
C SER A 135 -5.87 -13.24 22.73
N ILE A 136 -5.95 -13.62 23.98
CA ILE A 136 -7.08 -13.33 24.87
C ILE A 136 -6.63 -12.24 25.84
N LEU A 137 -7.25 -11.07 25.72
CA LEU A 137 -7.05 -9.95 26.63
C LEU A 137 -8.11 -10.03 27.72
N TYR A 138 -7.67 -10.12 28.95
CA TYR A 138 -8.56 -10.25 30.10
C TYR A 138 -8.08 -9.39 31.27
N ARG A 139 -9.01 -9.15 32.20
CA ARG A 139 -8.75 -8.41 33.42
C ARG A 139 -9.47 -9.07 34.58
N ILE A 140 -8.88 -9.01 35.77
CA ILE A 140 -9.50 -9.43 37.00
C ILE A 140 -10.40 -8.29 37.54
N GLU A 141 -11.68 -8.51 37.63
CA GLU A 141 -12.64 -7.55 38.24
C GLU A 141 -12.85 -7.79 39.73
N ASP A 142 -13.04 -9.04 40.10
CA ASP A 142 -13.24 -9.42 41.51
C ASP A 142 -12.13 -10.43 41.92
N PRO A 143 -11.04 -9.95 42.51
CA PRO A 143 -9.94 -10.80 42.93
C PRO A 143 -10.35 -11.78 44.07
N TYR A 144 -11.36 -11.46 44.86
CA TYR A 144 -11.86 -12.37 45.88
C TYR A 144 -12.53 -13.61 45.28
N LEU A 145 -13.36 -13.42 44.26
CA LEU A 145 -14.00 -14.52 43.52
C LEU A 145 -12.93 -15.37 42.79
N VAL A 146 -11.96 -14.75 42.17
CA VAL A 146 -10.86 -15.48 41.53
C VAL A 146 -10.14 -16.37 42.53
N PHE A 147 -9.76 -15.82 43.66
CA PHE A 147 -9.00 -16.54 44.68
C PHE A 147 -9.80 -17.68 45.27
N THR A 148 -11.11 -17.49 45.57
CA THR A 148 -11.97 -18.48 46.23
C THR A 148 -12.49 -19.57 45.30
N LYS A 149 -12.76 -19.25 44.02
CA LYS A 149 -13.32 -20.21 43.06
C LYS A 149 -12.29 -20.93 42.20
N ILE A 150 -11.16 -20.31 41.97
CA ILE A 150 -10.12 -20.86 41.08
C ILE A 150 -8.88 -21.22 41.90
N GLY A 151 -8.35 -20.28 42.69
CA GLY A 151 -7.19 -20.53 43.54
C GLY A 151 -6.22 -19.38 43.62
N PRO A 152 -5.15 -19.51 44.44
CA PRO A 152 -4.17 -18.47 44.67
C PRO A 152 -3.14 -18.33 43.53
N GLY A 153 -2.54 -17.17 43.44
CA GLY A 153 -1.44 -16.90 42.54
C GLY A 153 -1.84 -16.90 41.07
N SER A 154 -1.06 -17.54 40.18
CA SER A 154 -1.31 -17.65 38.75
C SER A 154 -2.27 -18.76 38.32
N LEU A 155 -2.84 -19.51 39.28
CA LEU A 155 -3.76 -20.62 38.99
C LEU A 155 -5.04 -20.19 38.27
N PHE A 156 -5.38 -18.91 38.29
CA PHE A 156 -6.53 -18.40 37.53
C PHE A 156 -6.35 -18.52 36.01
N GLU A 157 -5.12 -18.50 35.51
CA GLU A 157 -4.85 -18.77 34.11
C GLU A 157 -4.96 -20.27 33.81
N ASP A 158 -4.17 -21.09 34.55
CA ASP A 158 -4.07 -22.53 34.30
C ASP A 158 -5.40 -23.30 34.55
N ASN A 159 -6.13 -22.94 35.60
CA ASN A 159 -7.38 -23.64 36.01
C ASN A 159 -8.64 -22.84 35.63
N GLY A 160 -8.51 -21.54 35.33
CA GLY A 160 -9.65 -20.66 35.05
C GLY A 160 -9.87 -20.43 33.57
N ILE A 161 -8.90 -19.79 32.90
CA ILE A 161 -9.06 -19.28 31.55
C ILE A 161 -8.71 -20.34 30.51
N ILE A 162 -7.53 -20.97 30.61
CA ILE A 162 -7.03 -21.91 29.59
C ILE A 162 -8.00 -23.05 29.33
N PRO A 163 -8.56 -23.76 30.35
CA PRO A 163 -9.48 -24.88 30.11
C PRO A 163 -10.80 -24.46 29.46
N LYS A 164 -11.15 -23.17 29.49
CA LYS A 164 -12.36 -22.62 28.90
C LYS A 164 -12.14 -21.95 27.57
N ALA A 165 -10.93 -21.48 27.31
CA ALA A 165 -10.56 -20.80 26.09
C ALA A 165 -10.68 -21.70 24.86
N GLU A 166 -10.08 -22.89 24.93
CA GLU A 166 -10.09 -23.82 23.79
C GLU A 166 -11.49 -24.30 23.41
N PRO A 167 -12.37 -24.74 24.35
CA PRO A 167 -13.75 -25.11 24.02
C PRO A 167 -14.57 -23.95 23.43
N ALA A 168 -14.46 -22.75 24.00
CA ALA A 168 -15.16 -21.57 23.48
C ALA A 168 -14.73 -21.21 22.06
N LEU A 169 -13.42 -21.29 21.77
CA LEU A 169 -12.89 -21.09 20.42
C LEU A 169 -13.37 -22.19 19.46
N LYS A 170 -13.37 -23.44 19.89
CA LYS A 170 -13.89 -24.57 19.08
C LYS A 170 -15.37 -24.40 18.78
N GLU A 171 -16.17 -23.97 19.75
CA GLU A 171 -17.61 -23.78 19.55
C GLU A 171 -17.93 -22.64 18.60
N THR A 172 -17.14 -21.58 18.58
CA THR A 172 -17.41 -20.38 17.78
C THR A 172 -16.69 -20.40 16.42
N LEU A 173 -15.35 -20.51 16.43
CA LEU A 173 -14.54 -20.54 15.22
C LEU A 173 -14.73 -21.83 14.44
N GLY A 174 -15.02 -22.95 15.10
CA GLY A 174 -15.33 -24.23 14.43
C GLY A 174 -16.60 -24.21 13.58
N LYS A 175 -17.46 -23.19 13.72
CA LYS A 175 -18.63 -22.98 12.84
C LYS A 175 -18.24 -22.36 11.49
N LEU A 176 -17.01 -21.86 11.35
CA LEU A 176 -16.50 -21.34 10.08
C LEU A 176 -16.06 -22.47 9.17
N THR A 177 -16.26 -22.27 7.88
CA THR A 177 -15.65 -23.12 6.86
C THR A 177 -14.18 -22.75 6.66
N THR A 178 -13.42 -23.60 5.98
CA THR A 178 -12.02 -23.34 5.63
C THR A 178 -11.87 -22.04 4.83
N GLU A 179 -12.81 -21.72 3.94
CA GLU A 179 -12.82 -20.48 3.18
C GLU A 179 -13.19 -19.26 4.03
N ASP A 180 -14.14 -19.41 4.96
CA ASP A 180 -14.58 -18.33 5.84
C ASP A 180 -13.47 -17.81 6.75
N PHE A 181 -12.47 -18.66 7.07
CA PHE A 181 -11.29 -18.22 7.80
C PHE A 181 -10.46 -17.16 7.06
N TYR A 182 -10.54 -17.07 5.73
CA TYR A 182 -9.91 -15.99 4.97
C TYR A 182 -10.75 -14.71 4.98
N ASN A 183 -12.03 -14.79 5.36
CA ASN A 183 -12.89 -13.62 5.51
C ASN A 183 -12.64 -12.95 6.88
N SER A 184 -12.00 -11.79 6.87
CA SER A 184 -11.65 -11.06 8.08
C SER A 184 -12.87 -10.67 8.93
N PHE A 185 -13.97 -10.28 8.29
CA PHE A 185 -15.20 -9.88 8.98
C PHE A 185 -15.82 -11.04 9.75
N LEU A 186 -15.91 -12.22 9.15
CA LEU A 186 -16.47 -13.41 9.79
C LEU A 186 -15.60 -13.87 10.98
N ARG A 187 -14.27 -13.84 10.83
CA ARG A 187 -13.34 -14.17 11.92
C ARG A 187 -13.54 -13.25 13.12
N VAL A 188 -13.59 -11.93 12.89
CA VAL A 188 -13.78 -10.94 13.96
C VAL A 188 -15.13 -11.16 14.65
N LYS A 189 -16.20 -11.40 13.91
CA LYS A 189 -17.52 -11.69 14.47
C LYS A 189 -17.49 -12.93 15.36
N LYS A 190 -16.85 -14.02 14.89
CA LYS A 190 -16.73 -15.26 15.68
C LYS A 190 -15.81 -15.12 16.88
N ALA A 191 -14.77 -14.31 16.79
CA ALA A 191 -13.94 -13.97 17.95
C ALA A 191 -14.71 -13.16 19.01
N GLN A 192 -15.63 -12.28 18.59
CA GLN A 192 -16.53 -11.59 19.52
C GLN A 192 -17.54 -12.55 20.19
N GLU A 193 -18.10 -13.49 19.43
CA GLU A 193 -18.96 -14.56 20.00
C GLU A 193 -18.16 -15.40 21.03
N ALA A 194 -16.89 -15.73 20.73
CA ALA A 194 -16.00 -16.43 21.67
C ALA A 194 -15.77 -15.64 22.96
N ARG A 195 -15.52 -14.33 22.84
CA ARG A 195 -15.41 -13.43 23.99
C ARG A 195 -16.67 -13.48 24.85
N ASP A 196 -17.84 -13.42 24.22
CA ASP A 196 -19.10 -13.39 24.96
C ASP A 196 -19.37 -14.73 25.68
N LEU A 197 -19.06 -15.86 25.05
CA LEU A 197 -19.10 -17.18 25.70
C LEU A 197 -18.11 -17.27 26.85
N LEU A 198 -16.88 -16.82 26.68
CA LEU A 198 -15.90 -16.80 27.78
C LEU A 198 -16.35 -15.92 28.93
N ASN A 199 -16.93 -14.77 28.65
CA ASN A 199 -17.49 -13.90 29.68
C ASN A 199 -18.67 -14.53 30.44
N ALA A 200 -19.52 -15.28 29.75
CA ALA A 200 -20.61 -16.00 30.41
C ALA A 200 -20.10 -17.01 31.44
N GLU A 201 -18.96 -17.65 31.18
CA GLU A 201 -18.35 -18.62 32.09
C GLU A 201 -17.42 -18.03 33.16
N LEU A 202 -16.72 -16.94 32.82
CA LEU A 202 -15.65 -16.39 33.67
C LEU A 202 -16.11 -15.22 34.55
N ASN A 203 -17.15 -14.46 34.17
CA ASN A 203 -17.65 -13.35 34.99
C ASN A 203 -18.06 -13.80 36.38
N ASN A 204 -18.67 -14.98 36.51
CA ASN A 204 -19.05 -15.54 37.79
C ASN A 204 -17.86 -15.94 38.68
N LYS A 205 -16.66 -15.99 38.09
CA LYS A 205 -15.38 -16.26 38.77
C LYS A 205 -14.55 -15.00 39.00
N GLY A 206 -15.07 -13.82 38.60
CA GLY A 206 -14.40 -12.54 38.80
C GLY A 206 -13.38 -12.14 37.71
N ILE A 207 -13.42 -12.81 36.56
CA ILE A 207 -12.55 -12.50 35.39
C ILE A 207 -13.42 -11.99 34.26
N ARG A 208 -13.03 -10.89 33.65
CA ARG A 208 -13.63 -10.35 32.43
C ARG A 208 -12.67 -10.44 31.25
N VAL A 209 -13.14 -11.03 30.17
CA VAL A 209 -12.46 -11.04 28.88
C VAL A 209 -12.86 -9.78 28.10
N GLU A 210 -11.90 -8.93 27.79
CA GLU A 210 -12.12 -7.70 27.03
C GLU A 210 -12.18 -7.99 25.53
N HIS A 211 -11.15 -8.68 25.04
CA HIS A 211 -11.02 -9.00 23.63
C HIS A 211 -10.47 -10.40 23.40
N VAL A 212 -10.95 -11.02 22.34
CA VAL A 212 -10.37 -12.24 21.75
C VAL A 212 -9.92 -11.88 20.34
N LEU A 213 -8.61 -11.99 20.08
CA LEU A 213 -7.97 -11.58 18.84
C LEU A 213 -7.37 -12.78 18.14
N VAL A 214 -7.87 -13.09 16.96
CA VAL A 214 -7.27 -14.08 16.07
C VAL A 214 -6.13 -13.42 15.30
N ARG A 215 -4.89 -13.78 15.60
CA ARG A 215 -3.68 -13.18 14.98
C ARG A 215 -3.29 -13.89 13.69
N TYR A 216 -3.17 -15.20 13.77
CA TYR A 216 -2.71 -16.04 12.68
C TYR A 216 -3.48 -17.36 12.67
N PHE A 217 -3.57 -18.00 11.52
CA PHE A 217 -4.11 -19.35 11.40
C PHE A 217 -3.33 -20.11 10.33
N ARG A 218 -3.19 -21.40 10.52
CA ARG A 218 -2.43 -22.28 9.64
C ARG A 218 -3.17 -23.59 9.44
N TYR A 219 -3.33 -23.96 8.20
CA TYR A 219 -3.80 -25.29 7.82
C TYR A 219 -2.62 -26.25 7.62
N SER A 220 -2.91 -27.54 7.55
CA SER A 220 -1.90 -28.50 7.07
C SER A 220 -1.42 -28.10 5.67
N PRO A 221 -0.14 -28.33 5.33
CA PRO A 221 0.41 -27.92 4.04
C PRO A 221 -0.37 -28.42 2.83
N GLU A 222 -0.96 -29.61 2.94
CA GLU A 222 -1.79 -30.22 1.89
C GLU A 222 -3.10 -29.43 1.66
N ILE A 223 -3.79 -29.09 2.74
CA ILE A 223 -5.04 -28.32 2.68
C ILE A 223 -4.77 -26.91 2.19
N GLN A 224 -3.70 -26.28 2.69
CA GLN A 224 -3.31 -24.95 2.26
C GLN A 224 -3.04 -24.89 0.75
N LYS A 225 -2.33 -25.89 0.21
CA LYS A 225 -2.08 -26.01 -1.22
C LYS A 225 -3.39 -26.13 -2.02
N ASN A 226 -4.30 -26.98 -1.58
CA ASN A 226 -5.61 -27.17 -2.24
C ASN A 226 -6.44 -25.88 -2.25
N ILE A 227 -6.42 -25.10 -1.14
CA ILE A 227 -7.11 -23.80 -1.05
C ILE A 227 -6.45 -22.78 -1.99
N GLU A 228 -5.13 -22.74 -2.02
CA GLU A 228 -4.39 -21.86 -2.92
C GLU A 228 -4.67 -22.19 -4.39
N GLU A 229 -4.66 -23.45 -4.76
CA GLU A 229 -5.02 -23.91 -6.12
C GLU A 229 -6.46 -23.54 -6.47
N LYS A 230 -7.42 -23.76 -5.57
CA LYS A 230 -8.81 -23.36 -5.77
C LYS A 230 -8.95 -21.86 -5.97
N LYS A 231 -8.32 -21.05 -5.11
CA LYS A 231 -8.33 -19.59 -5.24
C LYS A 231 -7.70 -19.12 -6.55
N LEU A 232 -6.61 -19.76 -6.97
CA LEU A 232 -5.99 -19.46 -8.25
C LEU A 232 -6.95 -19.75 -9.42
N GLN A 233 -7.64 -20.89 -9.39
CA GLN A 233 -8.65 -21.23 -10.40
C GLN A 233 -9.82 -20.22 -10.41
N ASP A 234 -10.35 -19.88 -9.24
CA ASP A 234 -11.42 -18.89 -9.13
C ASP A 234 -10.98 -17.51 -9.65
N GLN A 235 -9.74 -17.13 -9.36
CA GLN A 235 -9.15 -15.88 -9.85
C GLN A 235 -8.96 -15.90 -11.37
N LEU A 236 -8.51 -17.05 -11.93
CA LEU A 236 -8.41 -17.22 -13.39
C LEU A 236 -9.78 -17.13 -14.06
N VAL A 237 -10.81 -17.76 -13.49
CA VAL A 237 -12.19 -17.67 -14.00
C VAL A 237 -12.68 -16.23 -13.95
N PHE A 238 -12.44 -15.51 -12.86
CA PHE A 238 -12.81 -14.09 -12.73
C PHE A 238 -12.07 -13.23 -13.77
N THR A 239 -10.75 -13.42 -13.89
CA THR A 239 -9.91 -12.69 -14.85
C THR A 239 -10.35 -12.98 -16.29
N ASN A 240 -10.63 -14.25 -16.64
CA ASN A 240 -11.10 -14.61 -17.95
C ASN A 240 -12.48 -14.00 -18.27
N ARG A 241 -13.38 -13.96 -17.29
CA ARG A 241 -14.69 -13.29 -17.44
C ARG A 241 -14.54 -11.78 -17.62
N ALA A 242 -13.64 -11.16 -16.85
CA ALA A 242 -13.34 -9.74 -16.98
C ALA A 242 -12.71 -9.43 -18.35
N ALA A 243 -11.77 -10.24 -18.81
CA ALA A 243 -11.16 -10.12 -20.12
C ALA A 243 -12.19 -10.31 -21.27
N ALA A 244 -13.07 -11.31 -21.14
CA ALA A 244 -14.14 -11.52 -22.11
C ALA A 244 -15.10 -10.32 -22.20
N ARG A 245 -15.49 -9.73 -21.06
CA ARG A 245 -16.30 -8.50 -21.03
C ARG A 245 -15.56 -7.33 -21.67
N ALA A 246 -14.30 -7.13 -21.29
CA ALA A 246 -13.47 -6.07 -21.87
C ALA A 246 -13.33 -6.22 -23.40
N ALA A 247 -13.10 -7.44 -23.89
CA ALA A 247 -13.05 -7.73 -25.33
C ALA A 247 -14.38 -7.44 -26.04
N THR A 248 -15.51 -7.76 -25.40
CA THR A 248 -16.85 -7.46 -25.94
C THR A 248 -17.06 -5.95 -26.04
N GLU A 249 -16.76 -5.20 -24.99
CA GLU A 249 -16.86 -3.74 -24.98
C GLU A 249 -15.90 -3.09 -25.98
N GLU A 250 -14.68 -3.61 -26.08
CA GLU A 250 -13.71 -3.14 -27.07
C GLU A 250 -14.20 -3.39 -28.51
N ALA A 251 -14.78 -4.55 -28.77
CA ALA A 251 -15.38 -4.87 -30.08
C ALA A 251 -16.56 -3.92 -30.42
N GLN A 252 -17.42 -3.63 -29.43
CA GLN A 252 -18.51 -2.66 -29.61
C GLN A 252 -17.97 -1.26 -29.86
N LEU A 253 -16.97 -0.83 -29.09
CA LEU A 253 -16.35 0.47 -29.30
C LEU A 253 -15.69 0.58 -30.69
N LYS A 254 -14.96 -0.45 -31.11
CA LYS A 254 -14.38 -0.51 -32.47
C LYS A 254 -15.47 -0.43 -33.55
N LYS A 255 -16.56 -1.12 -33.34
CA LYS A 255 -17.71 -1.06 -34.26
C LYS A 255 -18.28 0.36 -34.36
N ILE A 256 -18.57 1.01 -33.22
CA ILE A 256 -19.10 2.38 -33.18
C ILE A 256 -18.12 3.37 -33.82
N VAL A 257 -16.83 3.24 -33.50
CA VAL A 257 -15.77 4.11 -34.09
C VAL A 257 -15.69 3.90 -35.60
N GLN A 258 -15.79 2.65 -36.07
CA GLN A 258 -15.73 2.35 -37.50
C GLN A 258 -16.97 2.85 -38.24
N GLU A 259 -18.16 2.66 -37.67
CA GLU A 259 -19.41 3.22 -38.19
C GLU A 259 -19.32 4.75 -38.25
N GLY A 260 -18.82 5.40 -37.18
CA GLY A 260 -18.58 6.84 -37.16
C GLY A 260 -17.61 7.32 -38.24
N ARG A 261 -16.52 6.58 -38.45
CA ARG A 261 -15.57 6.90 -39.55
C ARG A 261 -16.21 6.81 -40.93
N VAL A 262 -16.98 5.73 -41.18
CA VAL A 262 -17.68 5.55 -42.43
C VAL A 262 -18.65 6.72 -42.70
N VAL A 263 -19.41 7.14 -41.69
CA VAL A 263 -20.33 8.29 -41.82
C VAL A 263 -19.52 9.57 -42.14
N VAL A 264 -18.43 9.83 -41.45
CA VAL A 264 -17.59 11.01 -41.71
C VAL A 264 -16.98 10.94 -43.11
N ASP A 265 -16.46 9.78 -43.53
CA ASP A 265 -15.90 9.61 -44.87
C ASP A 265 -16.94 9.83 -45.96
N VAL A 266 -18.16 9.32 -45.79
CA VAL A 266 -19.26 9.55 -46.71
C VAL A 266 -19.64 11.03 -46.79
N GLU A 267 -19.76 11.72 -45.66
CA GLU A 267 -20.05 13.16 -45.65
C GLU A 267 -18.89 13.98 -46.26
N MET A 268 -17.64 13.60 -45.97
CA MET A 268 -16.48 14.27 -46.59
C MET A 268 -16.47 14.08 -48.11
N GLU A 269 -16.73 12.87 -48.62
CA GLU A 269 -16.82 12.63 -50.07
C GLU A 269 -18.00 13.35 -50.72
N GLN A 270 -19.14 13.42 -50.05
CA GLN A 270 -20.28 14.26 -50.52
C GLN A 270 -19.89 15.74 -50.54
N GLY A 271 -19.19 16.22 -49.51
CA GLY A 271 -18.65 17.57 -49.46
C GLY A 271 -17.66 17.85 -50.62
N ARG A 272 -16.73 16.91 -50.85
CA ARG A 272 -15.76 17.01 -51.98
C ARG A 272 -16.49 17.01 -53.35
N ALA A 273 -17.46 16.12 -53.49
CA ALA A 273 -18.26 16.07 -54.72
C ALA A 273 -19.03 17.38 -54.93
N TYR A 274 -19.60 17.95 -53.90
CA TYR A 274 -20.27 19.26 -53.97
C TYR A 274 -19.31 20.37 -54.34
N VAL A 275 -18.12 20.46 -53.71
CA VAL A 275 -17.11 21.44 -54.06
C VAL A 275 -16.62 21.28 -55.50
N THR A 276 -16.35 20.03 -55.91
CA THR A 276 -15.88 19.74 -57.30
C THR A 276 -16.98 20.17 -58.31
N ARG A 277 -18.23 19.87 -58.00
CA ARG A 277 -19.35 20.32 -58.85
C ARG A 277 -19.44 21.85 -58.93
N LYS A 278 -19.28 22.54 -57.79
CA LYS A 278 -19.26 24.03 -57.75
C LYS A 278 -18.07 24.64 -58.50
N ILE A 279 -16.90 24.02 -58.42
CA ILE A 279 -15.73 24.42 -59.20
C ILE A 279 -16.00 24.23 -60.69
N ALA A 280 -16.55 23.06 -61.08
CA ALA A 280 -16.91 22.79 -62.46
C ALA A 280 -17.94 23.77 -63.01
N GLU A 281 -19.00 24.06 -62.22
CA GLU A 281 -19.99 25.08 -62.57
C GLU A 281 -19.38 26.48 -62.76
N LYS A 282 -18.45 26.86 -61.79
CA LYS A 282 -17.69 28.11 -61.92
C LYS A 282 -16.82 28.14 -63.15
N ASP A 283 -16.07 27.06 -63.40
CA ASP A 283 -15.17 26.99 -64.57
C ASP A 283 -15.94 27.02 -65.87
N LEU A 284 -17.06 26.35 -65.93
CA LEU A 284 -17.97 26.41 -67.07
C LEU A 284 -18.48 27.85 -67.30
N TYR A 285 -18.91 28.52 -66.23
CA TYR A 285 -19.31 29.92 -66.30
C TYR A 285 -18.18 30.84 -66.78
N VAL A 286 -16.99 30.69 -66.21
CA VAL A 286 -15.81 31.48 -66.59
C VAL A 286 -15.43 31.22 -68.03
N ARG A 287 -15.40 29.94 -68.50
CA ARG A 287 -15.09 29.58 -69.87
C ARG A 287 -16.15 30.13 -70.84
N SER A 288 -17.43 30.05 -70.45
CA SER A 288 -18.52 30.64 -71.26
C SER A 288 -18.33 32.15 -71.38
N LYS A 289 -18.07 32.85 -70.27
CA LYS A 289 -17.84 34.30 -70.28
C LYS A 289 -16.59 34.71 -71.02
N ASN A 290 -15.51 33.93 -70.88
CA ASN A 290 -14.27 34.19 -71.66
C ASN A 290 -14.52 33.95 -73.15
N ALA A 291 -15.26 32.88 -73.54
CA ALA A 291 -15.59 32.63 -74.94
C ALA A 291 -16.49 33.73 -75.52
N GLU A 292 -17.44 34.24 -74.72
CA GLU A 292 -18.28 35.37 -75.10
C GLU A 292 -17.41 36.64 -75.31
N ALA A 293 -16.46 36.89 -74.34
CA ALA A 293 -15.53 38.01 -74.43
C ALA A 293 -14.60 37.91 -75.63
N ASP A 294 -14.00 36.69 -75.84
CA ASP A 294 -13.14 36.42 -76.96
C ASP A 294 -13.91 36.59 -78.33
N LEU A 295 -15.17 36.14 -78.35
CA LEU A 295 -16.00 36.35 -79.50
C LEU A 295 -16.21 37.86 -79.78
N LEU A 296 -16.50 38.64 -78.73
CA LEU A 296 -16.68 40.08 -78.84
C LEU A 296 -15.39 40.76 -79.30
N VAL A 297 -14.24 40.33 -78.67
CA VAL A 297 -12.90 40.87 -79.07
C VAL A 297 -12.61 40.53 -80.54
N LYS A 298 -12.84 39.28 -80.95
CA LYS A 298 -12.62 38.89 -82.42
C LYS A 298 -13.55 39.58 -83.34
N LEU A 299 -14.80 39.79 -82.92
CA LEU A 299 -15.73 40.58 -83.72
C LEU A 299 -15.24 42.04 -83.87
N ALA A 300 -14.81 42.61 -82.71
CA ALA A 300 -14.24 43.98 -82.75
C ALA A 300 -12.95 44.06 -83.60
N GLU A 301 -12.03 43.02 -83.45
CA GLU A 301 -10.84 42.94 -84.29
C GLU A 301 -11.21 42.79 -85.80
N ALA A 302 -12.17 41.94 -86.15
CA ALA A 302 -12.65 41.76 -87.51
C ALA A 302 -13.19 43.07 -88.00
N GLU A 303 -14.02 43.76 -87.18
CA GLU A 303 -14.56 45.08 -87.57
C GLU A 303 -13.43 46.11 -87.70
N LYS A 304 -12.47 46.11 -86.79
CA LYS A 304 -11.26 46.96 -86.94
C LYS A 304 -10.45 46.68 -88.20
N VAL A 305 -10.27 45.38 -88.55
CA VAL A 305 -9.57 44.98 -89.77
C VAL A 305 -10.41 45.40 -91.00
N ARG A 306 -11.77 45.23 -90.95
CA ARG A 306 -12.65 45.70 -92.01
C ARG A 306 -12.54 47.21 -92.19
N LEU A 307 -12.70 47.99 -91.10
CA LEU A 307 -12.56 49.44 -91.12
C LEU A 307 -11.14 49.89 -91.61
N LYS A 308 -10.11 49.16 -91.13
CA LYS A 308 -8.73 49.45 -91.58
C LYS A 308 -8.51 49.13 -93.01
N ASN A 309 -9.08 48.02 -93.55
CA ASN A 309 -8.98 47.68 -94.93
C ASN A 309 -9.78 48.66 -95.79
N ASP A 310 -10.93 49.09 -95.28
CA ASP A 310 -11.69 50.13 -95.99
C ASP A 310 -10.99 51.50 -95.99
N ALA A 311 -10.28 51.82 -94.88
CA ALA A 311 -9.40 53.03 -94.81
C ALA A 311 -8.17 52.94 -95.70
N LEU A 312 -7.63 51.70 -95.89
CA LEU A 312 -6.45 51.46 -96.71
C LEU A 312 -6.68 51.34 -98.19
N LYS A 313 -7.96 51.28 -98.62
CA LYS A 313 -8.33 51.41 -100.00
C LYS A 313 -8.03 52.82 -100.60
N GLY A 314 -7.55 53.75 -99.78
CA GLY A 314 -7.09 55.09 -100.07
C GLY A 314 -5.59 55.30 -99.91
N VAL A 315 -5.03 56.38 -100.34
CA VAL A 315 -3.63 56.77 -100.53
C VAL A 315 -2.68 56.64 -99.33
N GLY A 316 -2.94 55.79 -98.28
CA GLY A 316 -2.13 55.71 -97.02
C GLY A 316 -1.27 54.49 -96.82
N SER A 317 -1.19 53.50 -97.72
CA SER A 317 -0.58 52.19 -97.52
C SER A 317 0.95 52.24 -97.40
N GLU A 318 1.64 53.08 -98.08
CA GLU A 318 3.12 53.13 -98.09
C GLU A 318 3.72 53.70 -96.80
N ARG A 319 3.04 54.62 -96.10
CA ARG A 319 3.59 55.20 -94.84
C ARG A 319 3.48 54.24 -93.63
N MET A 320 2.60 53.25 -93.60
CA MET A 320 2.43 52.37 -92.50
C MET A 320 3.43 51.19 -92.42
N VAL A 321 3.96 50.76 -93.55
CA VAL A 321 5.02 49.76 -93.63
C VAL A 321 6.29 50.29 -92.99
N GLY A 322 6.66 51.57 -93.22
CA GLY A 322 7.82 52.23 -92.63
C GLY A 322 7.80 52.38 -91.10
N LEU A 323 6.64 52.71 -90.55
CA LEU A 323 6.47 52.81 -89.08
C LEU A 323 6.57 51.46 -88.39
N LYS A 324 6.04 50.35 -88.91
CA LYS A 324 6.19 49.03 -88.32
C LYS A 324 7.61 48.47 -88.31
N MET A 325 8.41 48.76 -89.31
CA MET A 325 9.86 48.41 -89.37
C MET A 325 10.66 49.16 -88.26
N ALA A 326 10.33 50.41 -87.98
CA ALA A 326 10.98 51.18 -86.89
C ALA A 326 10.68 50.64 -85.48
N ASP A 327 9.49 50.10 -85.26
CA ASP A 327 9.13 49.49 -83.94
C ASP A 327 9.82 48.12 -83.69
N VAL A 328 10.14 47.36 -84.72
CA VAL A 328 10.85 46.09 -84.60
C VAL A 328 12.32 46.32 -84.18
N TYR A 329 12.92 47.44 -84.55
CA TYR A 329 14.29 47.76 -84.19
C TYR A 329 14.45 48.40 -82.80
N LYS A 330 13.39 48.83 -82.13
CA LYS A 330 13.39 49.38 -80.75
C LYS A 330 13.47 48.35 -79.67
N GLY A 331 13.28 47.07 -79.97
CA GLY A 331 13.11 46.01 -78.94
C GLY A 331 14.24 45.00 -78.85
N LEU A 332 15.41 45.23 -79.40
CA LEU A 332 16.55 44.35 -79.33
C LEU A 332 17.54 44.82 -78.27
N ASP A 333 17.34 44.43 -76.97
CA ASP A 333 18.33 44.49 -75.91
C ASP A 333 19.17 43.22 -75.94
N LEU A 334 20.48 43.35 -76.32
CA LEU A 334 21.46 42.26 -76.31
C LEU A 334 22.08 42.23 -74.91
N ILE A 335 21.76 41.22 -74.08
CA ILE A 335 22.43 40.99 -72.83
C ILE A 335 23.58 40.01 -73.06
N VAL A 336 24.82 40.50 -73.00
CA VAL A 336 26.04 39.68 -73.02
C VAL A 336 26.39 39.34 -71.56
N LEU A 337 26.26 38.09 -71.19
CA LEU A 337 26.72 37.56 -69.90
C LEU A 337 28.18 37.06 -70.08
N PRO A 338 29.17 37.58 -69.35
CA PRO A 338 30.55 37.08 -69.43
C PRO A 338 30.63 35.71 -68.77
N SER A 339 31.15 34.72 -69.46
CA SER A 339 31.30 33.34 -68.99
C SER A 339 32.67 33.01 -68.39
N ASP A 340 33.63 33.89 -68.48
CA ASP A 340 35.00 33.64 -68.03
C ASP A 340 35.47 34.72 -67.03
N GLY A 341 35.62 34.36 -65.78
CA GLY A 341 36.23 35.15 -64.71
C GLY A 341 36.04 34.51 -63.34
N VAL A 342 36.90 34.85 -62.36
CA VAL A 342 36.98 34.28 -60.98
C VAL A 342 35.65 34.39 -60.16
N ALA A 343 34.63 34.99 -60.76
CA ALA A 343 33.31 35.11 -60.19
C ALA A 343 32.17 34.62 -61.13
N GLY A 344 32.52 33.82 -62.14
CA GLY A 344 31.53 33.26 -63.07
C GLY A 344 30.73 32.13 -62.44
N VAL A 345 29.44 32.24 -62.54
CA VAL A 345 28.51 31.16 -62.00
C VAL A 345 28.39 30.10 -63.09
N ASN A 346 28.94 28.89 -62.84
CA ASN A 346 28.74 27.74 -63.69
C ASN A 346 27.28 27.25 -63.60
N PRO A 347 26.50 27.36 -64.67
CA PRO A 347 25.07 26.94 -64.59
C PRO A 347 24.85 25.44 -64.43
N LEU A 348 25.92 24.62 -64.47
CA LEU A 348 25.85 23.16 -64.22
C LEU A 348 26.18 22.77 -62.82
N ASP A 349 26.61 23.70 -61.93
CA ASP A 349 26.88 23.43 -60.53
C ASP A 349 25.73 23.95 -59.62
N LEU A 350 24.72 23.10 -59.48
CA LEU A 350 23.50 23.42 -58.73
C LEU A 350 23.76 23.68 -57.26
N ASP A 351 24.74 23.02 -56.63
CA ASP A 351 25.04 23.12 -55.19
C ASP A 351 25.68 24.46 -54.82
N ASN A 352 26.48 25.05 -55.69
CA ASN A 352 27.05 26.37 -55.47
C ASN A 352 26.06 27.50 -55.81
N ALA A 353 25.19 27.29 -56.76
CA ALA A 353 24.11 28.23 -57.08
C ALA A 353 23.07 28.32 -55.93
N LEU A 354 22.77 27.22 -55.29
CA LEU A 354 21.85 27.19 -54.14
C LEU A 354 22.43 27.85 -52.87
N LYS A 355 23.75 27.81 -52.66
CA LYS A 355 24.44 28.52 -51.58
C LYS A 355 24.39 30.04 -51.72
N LEU A 356 24.38 30.56 -52.93
CA LEU A 356 24.24 31.99 -53.19
C LEU A 356 22.85 32.54 -52.83
N PHE A 357 21.83 31.68 -52.80
CA PHE A 357 20.47 32.08 -52.47
C PHE A 357 20.01 31.66 -51.05
N ASP A 358 20.99 31.22 -50.20
CA ASP A 358 20.76 30.83 -48.78
C ASP A 358 19.58 29.86 -48.58
N VAL A 359 19.38 28.95 -49.55
CA VAL A 359 18.34 27.92 -49.43
C VAL A 359 18.89 26.72 -48.66
N ARG A 360 18.64 26.65 -47.34
CA ARG A 360 18.93 25.48 -46.54
C ARG A 360 18.08 24.30 -47.01
N LYS A 361 18.72 23.19 -47.34
CA LYS A 361 18.04 21.91 -47.52
C LYS A 361 17.31 21.57 -46.21
N GLY A 362 16.00 21.68 -46.19
CA GLY A 362 15.15 21.14 -45.13
C GLY A 362 15.34 19.63 -45.07
N GLY A 363 15.86 19.11 -43.93
CA GLY A 363 16.00 17.70 -43.72
C GLY A 363 14.60 17.06 -43.64
N ALA A 364 14.41 16.03 -44.44
CA ALA A 364 13.30 15.11 -44.28
C ALA A 364 13.49 14.30 -42.97
N GLN A 365 12.54 14.33 -42.11
CA GLN A 365 12.27 13.33 -41.10
C GLN A 365 10.98 12.62 -41.48
#